data_fbd66889a6b69ded44c477a74d5144fd
#
_entry.id   fbd66889a6b69ded44c477a74d5144fd
#
_cell.length_a   1.000
_cell.length_b   1.000
_cell.length_c   1.000
_cell.angle_alpha   90.00
_cell.angle_beta   90.00
_cell.angle_gamma   90.00
#
_symmetry.space_group_name_H-M   'P 1'
#
loop_
_entity.id
_entity.type
_entity.pdbx_description
1 polymer ?
#
loop_
_entity_poly.entity_id
_entity_poly.type
_entity_poly.pdbx_seq_one_letter_code
_entity_poly.pdbx_strand_id
1 'polypeptide(L)'
;AGIVEANTENIAIGTQIAGIVTEICVDYGSRVKKGTPLFKLDDRELTAQLAIRKTALRVAMANVKVAMASLADLQNTLDRIAVLAAKEVISVDELDRNRYAVQVSEAKLVYAGEEVNSARARVKETETDLDRIVVRAPCDGEVLEIKIHPGEFAPAGVTQTPLMLFGNSEPLYVRVDVDENDAWRVQPAAPAVAFLRGNRDINTPLK
;
A
#
# COMPACT_ATOMS: atom_id res chain seq x y z
N ALA A 1 -5.45 6.18 -40.29
CA ALA A 1 -5.84 4.84 -39.87
C ALA A 1 -6.28 4.92 -38.41
N GLY A 2 -7.39 4.25 -38.05
CA GLY A 2 -7.85 4.19 -36.66
C GLY A 2 -7.32 2.97 -35.95
N ILE A 3 -7.10 3.09 -34.64
CA ILE A 3 -6.72 2.01 -33.73
C ILE A 3 -7.91 1.77 -32.80
N VAL A 4 -8.33 0.51 -32.68
CA VAL A 4 -9.38 0.11 -31.74
C VAL A 4 -8.75 -0.03 -30.37
N GLU A 5 -9.28 0.66 -29.38
CA GLU A 5 -8.76 0.69 -28.01
C GLU A 5 -9.89 0.47 -26.99
N ALA A 6 -9.52 0.05 -25.79
CA ALA A 6 -10.43 0.03 -24.65
C ALA A 6 -10.91 1.46 -24.32
N ASN A 7 -12.14 1.59 -23.81
CA ASN A 7 -12.71 2.87 -23.37
C ASN A 7 -11.84 3.61 -22.33
N THR A 8 -11.15 2.86 -21.49
CA THR A 8 -10.24 3.40 -20.46
C THR A 8 -8.82 3.68 -20.98
N GLU A 9 -8.60 3.59 -22.31
CA GLU A 9 -7.28 3.37 -22.89
C GLU A 9 -6.65 2.06 -22.36
N ASN A 10 -5.48 1.71 -22.88
CA ASN A 10 -4.78 0.50 -22.41
C ASN A 10 -4.00 0.82 -21.15
N ILE A 11 -4.47 0.33 -20.00
CA ILE A 11 -3.81 0.53 -18.71
C ILE A 11 -2.64 -0.45 -18.62
N ALA A 12 -1.44 0.09 -18.49
CA ALA A 12 -0.23 -0.69 -18.24
C ALA A 12 -0.16 -1.10 -16.77
N ILE A 13 -0.30 -2.38 -16.49
CA ILE A 13 -0.17 -2.93 -15.14
C ILE A 13 1.30 -3.26 -14.87
N GLY A 14 1.81 -2.71 -13.79
CA GLY A 14 3.13 -3.00 -13.22
C GLY A 14 2.99 -3.34 -11.74
N THR A 15 4.12 -3.47 -11.05
CA THR A 15 4.18 -3.67 -9.60
C THR A 15 4.91 -2.53 -8.92
N GLN A 16 4.54 -2.22 -7.68
CA GLN A 16 5.23 -1.21 -6.86
C GLN A 16 6.45 -1.80 -6.12
N ILE A 17 6.46 -3.11 -5.92
CA ILE A 17 7.53 -3.85 -5.24
C ILE A 17 8.09 -4.87 -6.23
N ALA A 18 9.41 -4.91 -6.38
CA ALA A 18 10.07 -5.91 -7.20
C ALA A 18 10.01 -7.29 -6.52
N GLY A 19 9.85 -8.34 -7.31
CA GLY A 19 9.83 -9.70 -6.78
C GLY A 19 9.59 -10.76 -7.84
N ILE A 20 9.65 -12.02 -7.45
CA ILE A 20 9.33 -13.16 -8.34
C ILE A 20 7.83 -13.36 -8.34
N VAL A 21 7.23 -13.52 -9.52
CA VAL A 21 5.81 -13.88 -9.66
C VAL A 21 5.61 -15.33 -9.22
N THR A 22 4.74 -15.53 -8.26
CA THR A 22 4.38 -16.88 -7.77
C THR A 22 3.16 -17.43 -8.46
N GLU A 23 2.20 -16.56 -8.76
CA GLU A 23 0.90 -16.97 -9.28
C GLU A 23 0.30 -15.88 -10.18
N ILE A 24 -0.34 -16.30 -11.27
CA ILE A 24 -1.21 -15.45 -12.09
C ILE A 24 -2.65 -15.91 -11.84
N CYS A 25 -3.49 -14.98 -11.39
CA CYS A 25 -4.84 -15.26 -10.92
C CYS A 25 -5.91 -15.11 -12.02
N VAL A 26 -5.52 -14.69 -13.21
CA VAL A 26 -6.42 -14.38 -14.33
C VAL A 26 -5.88 -14.90 -15.64
N ASP A 27 -6.76 -15.17 -16.59
CA ASP A 27 -6.43 -15.57 -17.95
C ASP A 27 -6.61 -14.39 -18.92
N TYR A 28 -6.02 -14.52 -20.11
CA TYR A 28 -6.25 -13.62 -21.22
C TYR A 28 -7.76 -13.55 -21.55
N GLY A 29 -8.29 -12.34 -21.73
CA GLY A 29 -9.72 -12.11 -21.99
C GLY A 29 -10.61 -12.22 -20.74
N SER A 30 -10.05 -12.45 -19.55
CA SER A 30 -10.83 -12.50 -18.31
C SER A 30 -11.40 -11.14 -17.95
N ARG A 31 -12.72 -11.09 -17.72
CA ARG A 31 -13.40 -9.89 -17.20
C ARG A 31 -13.37 -9.91 -15.68
N VAL A 32 -12.84 -8.87 -15.09
CA VAL A 32 -12.66 -8.74 -13.67
C VAL A 32 -13.18 -7.41 -13.14
N LYS A 33 -13.56 -7.40 -11.88
CA LYS A 33 -13.97 -6.18 -11.15
C LYS A 33 -12.77 -5.52 -10.49
N LYS A 34 -12.90 -4.22 -10.23
CA LYS A 34 -11.93 -3.46 -9.44
C LYS A 34 -11.57 -4.21 -8.15
N GLY A 35 -10.27 -4.30 -7.88
CA GLY A 35 -9.73 -4.97 -6.69
C GLY A 35 -9.52 -6.48 -6.83
N THR A 36 -9.96 -7.12 -7.93
CA THR A 36 -9.69 -8.53 -8.20
C THR A 36 -8.18 -8.74 -8.34
N PRO A 37 -7.58 -9.77 -7.69
CA PRO A 37 -6.17 -10.11 -7.87
C PRO A 37 -5.87 -10.46 -9.32
N LEU A 38 -4.82 -9.89 -9.89
CA LEU A 38 -4.32 -10.18 -11.22
C LEU A 38 -3.15 -11.14 -11.17
N PHE A 39 -2.15 -10.85 -10.35
CA PHE A 39 -1.03 -11.74 -10.07
C PHE A 39 -0.45 -11.44 -8.68
N LYS A 40 0.33 -12.39 -8.16
CA LYS A 40 0.93 -12.33 -6.83
C LYS A 40 2.44 -12.53 -6.92
N LEU A 41 3.18 -11.74 -6.14
CA LEU A 41 4.63 -11.89 -5.96
C LEU A 41 4.93 -12.78 -4.74
N ASP A 42 6.19 -13.21 -4.62
CA ASP A 42 6.67 -13.99 -3.48
C ASP A 42 6.59 -13.17 -2.18
N ASP A 43 5.89 -13.71 -1.19
CA ASP A 43 5.62 -13.07 0.10
C ASP A 43 6.51 -13.57 1.25
N ARG A 44 7.36 -14.56 1.01
CA ARG A 44 8.12 -15.25 2.07
C ARG A 44 9.00 -14.31 2.88
N GLU A 45 9.71 -13.41 2.20
CA GLU A 45 10.61 -12.45 2.86
C GLU A 45 9.81 -11.43 3.70
N LEU A 46 8.78 -10.84 3.12
CA LEU A 46 7.93 -9.86 3.83
C LEU A 46 7.17 -10.50 5.00
N THR A 47 6.73 -11.75 4.84
CA THR A 47 6.08 -12.49 5.92
C THR A 47 7.03 -12.76 7.08
N ALA A 48 8.28 -13.16 6.80
CA ALA A 48 9.31 -13.32 7.81
C ALA A 48 9.65 -11.98 8.50
N GLN A 49 9.77 -10.91 7.73
CA GLN A 49 10.01 -9.56 8.26
C GLN A 49 8.85 -9.09 9.15
N LEU A 50 7.59 -9.35 8.75
CA LEU A 50 6.42 -9.04 9.58
C LEU A 50 6.45 -9.77 10.92
N ALA A 51 6.85 -11.04 10.94
CA ALA A 51 6.99 -11.80 12.19
C ALA A 51 8.03 -11.19 13.12
N ILE A 52 9.19 -10.75 12.59
CA ILE A 52 10.24 -10.04 13.35
C ILE A 52 9.68 -8.71 13.89
N ARG A 53 9.03 -7.90 13.07
CA ARG A 53 8.44 -6.62 13.47
C ARG A 53 7.35 -6.77 14.54
N LYS A 54 6.48 -7.78 14.41
CA LYS A 54 5.48 -8.12 15.44
C LYS A 54 6.11 -8.54 16.76
N THR A 55 7.24 -9.23 16.72
CA THR A 55 7.99 -9.60 17.93
C THR A 55 8.60 -8.36 18.60
N ALA A 56 9.21 -7.46 17.83
CA ALA A 56 9.73 -6.19 18.34
C ALA A 56 8.62 -5.34 18.99
N LEU A 57 7.42 -5.29 18.39
CA LEU A 57 6.26 -4.63 19.00
C LEU A 57 5.90 -5.24 20.36
N ARG A 58 5.89 -6.59 20.47
CA ARG A 58 5.60 -7.25 21.75
C ARG A 58 6.64 -6.91 22.82
N VAL A 59 7.93 -6.81 22.45
CA VAL A 59 9.00 -6.39 23.37
C VAL A 59 8.78 -4.95 23.83
N ALA A 60 8.49 -4.03 22.93
CA ALA A 60 8.18 -2.64 23.27
C ALA A 60 6.97 -2.54 24.23
N MET A 61 5.91 -3.31 23.98
CA MET A 61 4.75 -3.38 24.89
C MET A 61 5.10 -3.95 26.27
N ALA A 62 6.04 -4.89 26.34
CA ALA A 62 6.53 -5.40 27.63
C ALA A 62 7.34 -4.33 28.39
N ASN A 63 8.15 -3.53 27.70
CA ASN A 63 8.90 -2.42 28.30
C ASN A 63 7.96 -1.36 28.91
N VAL A 64 6.81 -1.07 28.27
CA VAL A 64 5.79 -0.19 28.86
C VAL A 64 5.31 -0.75 30.21
N LYS A 65 5.05 -2.06 30.31
CA LYS A 65 4.62 -2.69 31.57
C LYS A 65 5.69 -2.57 32.65
N VAL A 66 6.98 -2.72 32.30
CA VAL A 66 8.10 -2.53 33.24
C VAL A 66 8.17 -1.07 33.69
N ALA A 67 8.04 -0.11 32.76
CA ALA A 67 8.03 1.31 33.11
C ALA A 67 6.85 1.69 34.02
N MET A 68 5.65 1.15 33.74
CA MET A 68 4.47 1.32 34.59
C MET A 68 4.69 0.80 36.02
N ALA A 69 5.28 -0.40 36.17
CA ALA A 69 5.54 -0.99 37.46
C ALA A 69 6.57 -0.16 38.24
N SER A 70 7.64 0.32 37.58
CA SER A 70 8.64 1.20 38.17
C SER A 70 8.05 2.53 38.65
N LEU A 71 7.16 3.13 37.84
CA LEU A 71 6.46 4.36 38.18
C LEU A 71 5.57 4.15 39.43
N ALA A 72 4.80 3.08 39.44
CA ALA A 72 3.91 2.76 40.56
C ALA A 72 4.70 2.55 41.90
N ASP A 73 5.86 1.90 41.84
CA ASP A 73 6.73 1.73 43.03
C ASP A 73 7.25 3.08 43.54
N LEU A 74 7.73 3.95 42.66
CA LEU A 74 8.20 5.29 43.02
C LEU A 74 7.07 6.18 43.53
N GLN A 75 5.87 6.11 42.96
CA GLN A 75 4.70 6.83 43.46
C GLN A 75 4.32 6.37 44.87
N ASN A 76 4.24 5.05 45.12
CA ASN A 76 3.97 4.51 46.46
C ASN A 76 5.04 4.92 47.46
N THR A 77 6.31 5.03 47.04
CA THR A 77 7.41 5.49 47.89
C THR A 77 7.27 6.97 48.20
N LEU A 78 6.95 7.82 47.21
CA LEU A 78 6.72 9.24 47.40
C LEU A 78 5.55 9.50 48.35
N ASP A 79 4.45 8.75 48.23
CA ASP A 79 3.29 8.89 49.13
C ASP A 79 3.64 8.60 50.57
N ARG A 80 4.44 7.54 50.84
CA ARG A 80 4.94 7.24 52.18
C ARG A 80 5.84 8.33 52.71
N ILE A 81 6.78 8.83 51.90
CA ILE A 81 7.71 9.89 52.27
C ILE A 81 6.96 11.21 52.50
N ALA A 82 5.96 11.54 51.73
CA ALA A 82 5.14 12.74 51.91
C ALA A 82 4.43 12.75 53.27
N VAL A 83 3.93 11.61 53.74
CA VAL A 83 3.34 11.46 55.07
C VAL A 83 4.36 11.69 56.19
N LEU A 84 5.60 11.20 56.00
CA LEU A 84 6.69 11.39 56.97
C LEU A 84 7.21 12.83 56.99
N ALA A 85 7.28 13.47 55.81
CA ALA A 85 7.65 14.88 55.70
C ALA A 85 6.64 15.79 56.39
N ALA A 86 5.34 15.50 56.28
CA ALA A 86 4.29 16.24 57.00
C ALA A 86 4.38 16.14 58.52
N LYS A 87 5.10 15.12 59.01
CA LYS A 87 5.41 14.92 60.47
C LYS A 87 6.79 15.45 60.85
N GLU A 88 7.47 16.18 59.99
CA GLU A 88 8.83 16.73 60.17
C GLU A 88 9.89 15.66 60.46
N VAL A 89 9.67 14.39 60.05
CA VAL A 89 10.59 13.28 60.31
C VAL A 89 11.71 13.20 59.26
N ILE A 90 11.49 13.73 58.06
CA ILE A 90 12.47 13.69 56.98
C ILE A 90 12.71 15.10 56.40
N SER A 91 13.86 15.26 55.68
CA SER A 91 14.25 16.54 55.11
C SER A 91 13.42 16.88 53.85
N VAL A 92 13.32 18.18 53.56
CA VAL A 92 12.70 18.67 52.31
C VAL A 92 13.48 18.17 51.10
N ASP A 93 14.79 18.12 51.17
CA ASP A 93 15.65 17.60 50.11
C ASP A 93 15.35 16.14 49.75
N GLU A 94 15.01 15.32 50.70
CA GLU A 94 14.64 13.91 50.45
C GLU A 94 13.27 13.79 49.79
N LEU A 95 12.31 14.61 50.19
CA LEU A 95 11.02 14.69 49.54
C LEU A 95 11.17 15.13 48.09
N ASP A 96 11.97 16.17 47.81
CA ASP A 96 12.17 16.69 46.47
C ASP A 96 12.91 15.71 45.56
N ARG A 97 13.91 14.97 46.07
CA ARG A 97 14.56 13.88 45.34
C ARG A 97 13.56 12.81 44.87
N ASN A 98 12.63 12.42 45.72
CA ASN A 98 11.61 11.43 45.37
C ASN A 98 10.59 11.97 44.39
N ARG A 99 10.21 13.26 44.46
CA ARG A 99 9.37 13.93 43.45
C ARG A 99 10.05 13.92 42.08
N TYR A 100 11.34 14.29 42.02
CA TYR A 100 12.09 14.22 40.75
C TYR A 100 12.24 12.78 40.22
N ALA A 101 12.42 11.78 41.11
CA ALA A 101 12.46 10.37 40.68
C ALA A 101 11.14 9.93 40.02
N VAL A 102 10.00 10.34 40.55
CA VAL A 102 8.68 10.10 39.95
C VAL A 102 8.59 10.77 38.58
N GLN A 103 8.94 12.06 38.46
CA GLN A 103 8.93 12.79 37.19
C GLN A 103 9.82 12.11 36.13
N VAL A 104 11.01 11.65 36.50
CA VAL A 104 11.89 10.91 35.58
C VAL A 104 11.26 9.60 35.13
N SER A 105 10.57 8.89 36.07
CA SER A 105 9.90 7.63 35.75
C SER A 105 8.68 7.83 34.87
N GLU A 106 7.92 8.93 35.04
CA GLU A 106 6.84 9.34 34.15
C GLU A 106 7.36 9.60 32.71
N ALA A 107 8.46 10.34 32.59
CA ALA A 107 9.11 10.58 31.31
C ALA A 107 9.59 9.27 30.64
N LYS A 108 10.10 8.31 31.43
CA LYS A 108 10.45 6.98 30.90
C LYS A 108 9.25 6.19 30.41
N LEU A 109 8.10 6.29 31.11
CA LEU A 109 6.86 5.66 30.65
C LEU A 109 6.38 6.26 29.34
N VAL A 110 6.42 7.58 29.21
CA VAL A 110 6.09 8.26 27.94
C VAL A 110 7.02 7.78 26.82
N TYR A 111 8.33 7.75 27.07
CA TYR A 111 9.32 7.25 26.11
C TYR A 111 9.02 5.82 25.66
N ALA A 112 8.77 4.91 26.61
CA ALA A 112 8.40 3.53 26.30
C ALA A 112 7.09 3.44 25.46
N GLY A 113 6.15 4.34 25.71
CA GLY A 113 4.92 4.48 24.88
C GLY A 113 5.23 4.86 23.44
N GLU A 114 6.15 5.80 23.22
CA GLU A 114 6.57 6.20 21.88
C GLU A 114 7.36 5.09 21.16
N GLU A 115 8.11 4.26 21.87
CA GLU A 115 8.73 3.05 21.29
C GLU A 115 7.66 2.07 20.75
N VAL A 116 6.55 1.89 21.47
CA VAL A 116 5.40 1.08 20.98
C VAL A 116 4.80 1.69 19.73
N ASN A 117 4.60 3.01 19.69
CA ASN A 117 4.07 3.70 18.51
C ASN A 117 4.99 3.52 17.28
N SER A 118 6.30 3.67 17.48
CA SER A 118 7.30 3.44 16.44
C SER A 118 7.29 1.99 15.94
N ALA A 119 7.28 1.01 16.86
CA ALA A 119 7.22 -0.41 16.49
C ALA A 119 5.92 -0.77 15.75
N ARG A 120 4.79 -0.18 16.15
CA ARG A 120 3.49 -0.35 15.47
C ARG A 120 3.52 0.22 14.05
N ALA A 121 4.12 1.38 13.86
CA ALA A 121 4.28 1.99 12.54
C ALA A 121 5.08 1.08 11.60
N ARG A 122 6.17 0.45 12.09
CA ARG A 122 6.98 -0.51 11.32
C ARG A 122 6.20 -1.78 10.95
N VAL A 123 5.33 -2.28 11.84
CA VAL A 123 4.43 -3.40 11.53
C VAL A 123 3.49 -2.99 10.40
N LYS A 124 2.87 -1.81 10.50
CA LYS A 124 1.94 -1.31 9.49
C LYS A 124 2.59 -1.09 8.13
N GLU A 125 3.84 -0.60 8.09
CA GLU A 125 4.65 -0.48 6.88
C GLU A 125 4.76 -1.84 6.17
N THR A 126 5.20 -2.88 6.87
CA THR A 126 5.36 -4.22 6.30
C THR A 126 4.02 -4.86 5.89
N GLU A 127 2.94 -4.59 6.63
CA GLU A 127 1.59 -5.04 6.24
C GLU A 127 1.12 -4.34 4.95
N THR A 128 1.47 -3.08 4.77
CA THR A 128 1.19 -2.34 3.53
C THR A 128 1.96 -2.92 2.34
N ASP A 129 3.23 -3.28 2.55
CA ASP A 129 4.03 -3.90 1.50
C ASP A 129 3.52 -5.31 1.15
N LEU A 130 3.05 -6.09 2.13
CA LEU A 130 2.37 -7.36 1.89
C LEU A 130 1.05 -7.21 1.11
N ASP A 131 0.33 -6.11 1.26
CA ASP A 131 -0.86 -5.85 0.44
C ASP A 131 -0.47 -5.50 -1.01
N ARG A 132 0.66 -4.80 -1.21
CA ARG A 132 1.15 -4.37 -2.51
C ARG A 132 1.73 -5.48 -3.39
N ILE A 133 2.16 -6.61 -2.81
CA ILE A 133 2.62 -7.76 -3.59
C ILE A 133 1.49 -8.50 -4.31
N VAL A 134 0.25 -8.28 -3.91
CA VAL A 134 -0.92 -8.73 -4.65
C VAL A 134 -1.36 -7.60 -5.58
N VAL A 135 -0.98 -7.69 -6.85
CA VAL A 135 -1.37 -6.70 -7.85
C VAL A 135 -2.82 -6.92 -8.24
N ARG A 136 -3.61 -5.84 -8.16
CA ARG A 136 -5.07 -5.89 -8.34
C ARG A 136 -5.54 -5.02 -9.50
N ALA A 137 -6.70 -5.36 -10.06
CA ALA A 137 -7.35 -4.57 -11.09
C ALA A 137 -7.71 -3.17 -10.57
N PRO A 138 -7.30 -2.08 -11.27
CA PRO A 138 -7.55 -0.69 -10.86
C PRO A 138 -9.01 -0.26 -11.05
N CYS A 139 -9.71 -0.87 -12.00
CA CYS A 139 -11.11 -0.62 -12.35
C CYS A 139 -11.77 -1.91 -12.84
N ASP A 140 -13.06 -1.85 -13.15
CA ASP A 140 -13.75 -2.94 -13.87
C ASP A 140 -13.27 -2.98 -15.32
N GLY A 141 -12.99 -4.19 -15.84
CA GLY A 141 -12.47 -4.33 -17.19
C GLY A 141 -12.05 -5.75 -17.55
N GLU A 142 -11.22 -5.86 -18.57
CA GLU A 142 -10.78 -7.10 -19.18
C GLU A 142 -9.25 -7.13 -19.29
N VAL A 143 -8.66 -8.31 -19.12
CA VAL A 143 -7.23 -8.55 -19.30
C VAL A 143 -6.94 -8.67 -20.79
N LEU A 144 -6.26 -7.66 -21.36
CA LEU A 144 -5.99 -7.56 -22.80
C LEU A 144 -4.72 -8.31 -23.21
N GLU A 145 -3.72 -8.35 -22.35
CA GLU A 145 -2.45 -9.05 -22.61
C GLU A 145 -1.74 -9.41 -21.29
N ILE A 146 -1.11 -10.57 -21.23
CA ILE A 146 -0.28 -11.03 -20.11
C ILE A 146 1.12 -11.30 -20.69
N LYS A 147 2.12 -10.56 -20.19
CA LYS A 147 3.52 -10.67 -20.65
C LYS A 147 4.45 -11.27 -19.60
N ILE A 148 3.93 -11.56 -18.41
CA ILE A 148 4.70 -12.12 -17.31
C ILE A 148 4.21 -13.52 -16.98
N HIS A 149 5.12 -14.38 -16.50
CA HIS A 149 4.84 -15.78 -16.18
C HIS A 149 5.25 -16.10 -14.74
N PRO A 150 4.64 -17.12 -14.12
CA PRO A 150 5.10 -17.61 -12.82
C PRO A 150 6.58 -18.02 -12.89
N GLY A 151 7.35 -17.60 -11.88
CA GLY A 151 8.80 -17.78 -11.82
C GLY A 151 9.63 -16.64 -12.42
N GLU A 152 9.04 -15.72 -13.15
CA GLU A 152 9.72 -14.54 -13.68
C GLU A 152 9.87 -13.44 -12.65
N PHE A 153 10.91 -12.62 -12.82
CA PHE A 153 11.14 -11.45 -11.98
C PHE A 153 10.38 -10.23 -12.51
N ALA A 154 9.50 -9.67 -11.68
CA ALA A 154 8.78 -8.45 -11.93
C ALA A 154 9.54 -7.25 -11.34
N PRO A 155 10.09 -6.34 -12.17
CA PRO A 155 10.74 -5.13 -11.68
C PRO A 155 9.70 -4.13 -11.16
N ALA A 156 10.06 -3.35 -10.14
CA ALA A 156 9.22 -2.29 -9.61
C ALA A 156 9.21 -1.03 -10.50
N GLY A 157 8.08 -0.35 -10.56
CA GLY A 157 7.95 0.93 -11.25
C GLY A 157 7.55 0.81 -12.71
N VAL A 158 7.80 1.91 -13.46
CA VAL A 158 7.44 1.99 -14.88
C VAL A 158 8.44 1.23 -15.72
N THR A 159 7.97 0.26 -16.48
CA THR A 159 8.76 -0.54 -17.40
C THR A 159 8.42 -0.17 -18.86
N GLN A 160 9.41 -0.26 -19.77
CA GLN A 160 9.15 -0.05 -21.21
C GLN A 160 8.12 -1.04 -21.77
N THR A 161 8.09 -2.25 -21.23
CA THR A 161 7.11 -3.27 -21.56
C THR A 161 6.27 -3.53 -20.32
N PRO A 162 4.96 -3.24 -20.34
CA PRO A 162 4.09 -3.51 -19.19
C PRO A 162 4.02 -5.03 -18.93
N LEU A 163 3.88 -5.41 -17.66
CA LEU A 163 3.76 -6.82 -17.26
C LEU A 163 2.41 -7.41 -17.72
N MET A 164 1.38 -6.58 -17.75
CA MET A 164 0.05 -6.93 -18.20
C MET A 164 -0.63 -5.69 -18.76
N LEU A 165 -1.43 -5.85 -19.82
CA LEU A 165 -2.33 -4.80 -20.34
C LEU A 165 -3.74 -5.09 -19.90
N PHE A 166 -4.41 -4.04 -19.45
CA PHE A 166 -5.75 -4.08 -18.91
C PHE A 166 -6.58 -2.93 -19.46
N GLY A 167 -7.89 -3.11 -19.63
CA GLY A 167 -8.76 -2.03 -20.05
C GLY A 167 -10.22 -2.43 -20.07
N ASN A 168 -11.12 -1.43 -20.10
CA ASN A 168 -12.54 -1.68 -20.28
C ASN A 168 -12.87 -1.77 -21.78
N SER A 169 -13.16 -2.97 -22.25
CA SER A 169 -13.47 -3.25 -23.66
C SER A 169 -14.94 -2.94 -24.06
N GLU A 170 -15.77 -2.46 -23.14
CA GLU A 170 -17.18 -2.13 -23.40
C GLU A 170 -17.54 -0.70 -22.94
N PRO A 171 -17.83 0.21 -23.88
CA PRO A 171 -17.67 0.12 -25.33
C PRO A 171 -16.22 0.25 -25.78
N LEU A 172 -15.90 -0.28 -26.95
CA LEU A 172 -14.61 -0.02 -27.60
C LEU A 172 -14.61 1.37 -28.23
N TYR A 173 -13.47 2.04 -28.22
CA TYR A 173 -13.23 3.31 -28.90
C TYR A 173 -12.31 3.12 -30.11
N VAL A 174 -12.45 4.02 -31.08
CA VAL A 174 -11.54 4.09 -32.20
C VAL A 174 -10.77 5.40 -32.12
N ARG A 175 -9.47 5.32 -31.77
CA ARG A 175 -8.59 6.47 -31.84
C ARG A 175 -8.11 6.68 -33.27
N VAL A 176 -8.26 7.91 -33.77
CA VAL A 176 -7.79 8.31 -35.08
C VAL A 176 -6.87 9.53 -34.91
N ASP A 177 -5.63 9.39 -35.35
CA ASP A 177 -4.72 10.52 -35.44
C ASP A 177 -4.97 11.26 -36.75
N VAL A 178 -5.31 12.55 -36.66
CA VAL A 178 -5.60 13.44 -37.80
C VAL A 178 -4.42 14.41 -37.93
N ASP A 179 -3.92 14.55 -39.19
CA ASP A 179 -2.90 15.53 -39.50
C ASP A 179 -3.39 16.96 -39.21
N GLU A 180 -2.51 17.83 -38.73
CA GLU A 180 -2.84 19.23 -38.39
C GLU A 180 -3.47 19.96 -39.57
N ASN A 181 -3.02 19.68 -40.82
CA ASN A 181 -3.55 20.29 -42.04
C ASN A 181 -4.98 19.86 -42.37
N ASP A 182 -5.44 18.70 -41.86
CA ASP A 182 -6.77 18.18 -42.05
C ASP A 182 -7.68 18.35 -40.82
N ALA A 183 -7.17 18.80 -39.70
CA ALA A 183 -7.91 18.93 -38.45
C ALA A 183 -9.15 19.82 -38.56
N TRP A 184 -9.12 20.87 -39.39
CA TRP A 184 -10.25 21.77 -39.63
C TRP A 184 -11.45 21.08 -40.35
N ARG A 185 -11.22 19.95 -41.00
CA ARG A 185 -12.26 19.15 -41.66
C ARG A 185 -13.03 18.24 -40.71
N VAL A 186 -12.46 17.97 -39.55
CA VAL A 186 -13.06 17.10 -38.53
C VAL A 186 -13.95 17.93 -37.64
N GLN A 187 -15.25 17.70 -37.71
CA GLN A 187 -16.20 18.38 -36.83
C GLN A 187 -16.63 17.45 -35.69
N PRO A 188 -16.71 17.95 -34.45
CA PRO A 188 -17.28 17.18 -33.33
C PRO A 188 -18.67 16.67 -33.67
N ALA A 189 -18.96 15.44 -33.32
CA ALA A 189 -20.23 14.75 -33.58
C ALA A 189 -20.57 14.52 -35.06
N ALA A 190 -19.63 14.67 -35.99
CA ALA A 190 -19.85 14.27 -37.38
C ALA A 190 -20.06 12.73 -37.48
N PRO A 191 -20.98 12.26 -38.31
CA PRO A 191 -21.17 10.81 -38.49
C PRO A 191 -19.89 10.17 -39.04
N ALA A 192 -19.42 9.12 -38.38
CA ALA A 192 -18.24 8.39 -38.79
C ALA A 192 -18.54 6.89 -38.91
N VAL A 193 -17.83 6.24 -39.83
CA VAL A 193 -17.95 4.78 -40.05
C VAL A 193 -16.53 4.19 -40.02
N ALA A 194 -16.34 3.15 -39.24
CA ALA A 194 -15.11 2.36 -39.26
C ALA A 194 -15.25 1.16 -40.21
N PHE A 195 -14.20 0.89 -40.99
CA PHE A 195 -14.09 -0.27 -41.87
C PHE A 195 -12.93 -1.15 -41.46
N LEU A 196 -13.10 -2.46 -41.51
CA LEU A 196 -11.99 -3.38 -41.25
C LEU A 196 -10.95 -3.27 -42.38
N ARG A 197 -9.66 -3.14 -42.04
CA ARG A 197 -8.57 -2.89 -42.99
C ARG A 197 -8.47 -3.94 -44.13
N GLY A 198 -8.87 -5.17 -43.88
CA GLY A 198 -8.83 -6.25 -44.88
C GLY A 198 -10.15 -6.51 -45.59
N ASN A 199 -11.24 -5.99 -45.11
CA ASN A 199 -12.58 -6.22 -45.70
C ASN A 199 -13.49 -5.01 -45.45
N ARG A 200 -13.76 -4.22 -46.51
CA ARG A 200 -14.61 -3.02 -46.45
C ARG A 200 -16.10 -3.31 -46.24
N ASP A 201 -16.53 -4.55 -46.50
CA ASP A 201 -17.92 -4.95 -46.29
C ASP A 201 -18.25 -5.08 -44.77
N ILE A 202 -17.20 -5.26 -43.96
CA ILE A 202 -17.32 -5.21 -42.50
C ILE A 202 -17.13 -3.77 -42.04
N ASN A 203 -18.25 -3.11 -41.71
CA ASN A 203 -18.26 -1.74 -41.23
C ASN A 203 -19.14 -1.57 -40.01
N THR A 204 -18.83 -0.55 -39.20
CA THR A 204 -19.56 -0.21 -37.99
C THR A 204 -19.70 1.31 -37.91
N PRO A 205 -20.93 1.83 -37.72
CA PRO A 205 -21.13 3.25 -37.45
C PRO A 205 -20.54 3.57 -36.04
N LEU A 206 -19.82 4.68 -35.99
CA LEU A 206 -19.27 5.21 -34.73
C LEU A 206 -20.25 6.23 -34.15
N LYS A 207 -20.36 6.29 -32.83
CA LYS A 207 -21.17 7.24 -32.06
C LYS A 207 -20.31 8.30 -31.42
#